data_4bfbc576c011988b9f98f6f4e93b1bab
#
_entry.id   4bfbc576c011988b9f98f6f4e93b1bab
#
_cell.length_a   1.000
_cell.length_b   1.000
_cell.length_c   1.000
_cell.angle_alpha   90.00
_cell.angle_beta   90.00
_cell.angle_gamma   90.00
#
_symmetry.space_group_name_H-M   'P 1'
#
loop_
_entity.id
_entity.type
_entity.pdbx_description
1 polymer ?
#
loop_
_entity_poly.entity_id
_entity_poly.type
_entity_poly.pdbx_seq_one_letter_code
_entity_poly.pdbx_strand_id
1 'polypeptide(L)'
;MERRTFLKTVAAGLGASVVGTAAEALEQPRPASAGGKRVIVAGAGITGLCCAYELMQRGIDVTVLEASGRYGGHVFSGHDGLSDGLWADYGADHLTRPGYEQFFRYVEAFGLEAVPYPNAEGSPLPANNGQLTMIGGKLYSDTMLARPTTLKSLGFNAGEVAFLSGHPWYELPALYLGTDLARFRDPTQPFGNGFDDLDAIDLDTLLARKGASKRARDYLGGQQVNALYALWRFAVMKDRGIPLSEGDTFHLKGGNEEMPRAFAARLGARVRLNHPVTAIQHDLDGVTVTFTAYGYDEPQTMHAHFLVNCISLPVFRKIAVTPALSPAKQYVVDNISYSSHPFFVFEAESKFWLDEGFTNLAMSFEHPDIQSIWVVPETAASNRVVLKAFGPSGLSPQRVLAAFREVYPGKRDTIVQALTYDWSKDSFAPTCEMEAFAPGTLSKFWPEIIKPDGRIYFAGTYADALSRGMESCVRSAARVAQEIANA
;
A
#
# COMPACT_ATOMS: atom_id res chain seq x y z
N MET A 1 31.39 21.57 -6.46
CA MET A 1 30.75 22.81 -6.89
C MET A 1 29.33 22.50 -7.23
N GLU A 2 28.51 22.74 -6.25
CA GLU A 2 27.09 23.11 -6.21
C GLU A 2 26.05 22.29 -6.99
N ARG A 3 25.55 21.22 -6.30
CA ARG A 3 24.30 20.54 -6.61
C ARG A 3 23.03 21.29 -6.14
N ARG A 4 23.18 22.52 -5.62
CA ARG A 4 22.09 23.34 -5.04
C ARG A 4 21.37 24.28 -6.00
N THR A 5 21.80 24.41 -7.24
CA THR A 5 21.30 25.47 -8.14
C THR A 5 20.17 25.00 -9.06
N PHE A 6 19.97 23.69 -9.27
CA PHE A 6 18.94 23.22 -10.21
C PHE A 6 17.51 23.21 -9.61
N LEU A 7 17.37 23.14 -8.29
CA LEU A 7 16.04 23.15 -7.62
C LEU A 7 15.50 24.57 -7.34
N LYS A 8 16.31 25.63 -7.58
CA LYS A 8 15.87 27.02 -7.34
C LYS A 8 15.31 27.75 -8.55
N THR A 9 15.39 27.20 -9.74
CA THR A 9 14.99 27.91 -10.98
C THR A 9 13.58 27.57 -11.47
N VAL A 10 12.85 26.67 -10.82
CA VAL A 10 11.45 26.37 -11.15
C VAL A 10 10.45 27.01 -10.16
N ALA A 11 10.93 27.63 -9.09
CA ALA A 11 10.07 28.23 -8.05
C ALA A 11 9.86 29.75 -8.16
N ALA A 12 10.23 30.38 -9.27
CA ALA A 12 10.05 31.83 -9.47
C ALA A 12 9.10 32.11 -10.63
N GLY A 13 7.81 31.94 -10.40
CA GLY A 13 6.82 32.40 -11.38
C GLY A 13 5.44 31.78 -11.19
N LEU A 14 4.80 31.99 -10.05
CA LEU A 14 3.32 32.04 -9.94
C LEU A 14 2.97 32.62 -8.56
N GLY A 15 2.05 33.54 -8.59
CA GLY A 15 1.73 34.49 -7.54
C GLY A 15 1.34 33.89 -6.19
N ALA A 16 1.55 34.69 -5.17
CA ALA A 16 1.12 34.48 -3.81
C ALA A 16 -0.37 34.16 -3.70
N SER A 17 -0.70 32.89 -3.62
CA SER A 17 -1.95 32.41 -3.06
C SER A 17 -1.67 32.04 -1.61
N VAL A 18 -2.35 32.73 -0.71
CA VAL A 18 -2.36 32.50 0.72
C VAL A 18 -2.59 31.02 0.97
N VAL A 19 -1.55 30.28 1.34
CA VAL A 19 -1.69 28.97 1.97
C VAL A 19 -2.18 29.26 3.39
N GLY A 20 -3.51 29.29 3.52
CA GLY A 20 -4.14 29.20 4.81
C GLY A 20 -3.78 27.83 5.40
N THR A 21 -3.05 27.82 6.50
CA THR A 21 -2.89 26.67 7.39
C THR A 21 -4.25 26.37 8.00
N ALA A 22 -5.11 25.67 7.25
CA ALA A 22 -6.26 25.01 7.82
C ALA A 22 -5.77 23.70 8.47
N ALA A 23 -5.20 23.80 9.66
CA ALA A 23 -5.39 22.77 10.64
C ALA A 23 -6.88 22.81 10.99
N GLU A 24 -7.73 22.17 10.18
CA GLU A 24 -9.08 21.85 10.61
C GLU A 24 -8.95 20.93 11.83
N ALA A 25 -9.13 21.53 13.01
CA ALA A 25 -9.23 20.79 14.26
C ALA A 25 -10.35 19.75 14.02
N LEU A 26 -10.01 18.46 14.19
CA LEU A 26 -11.00 17.40 14.16
C LEU A 26 -12.01 17.71 15.26
N GLU A 27 -13.20 18.17 14.86
CA GLU A 27 -14.29 18.50 15.80
C GLU A 27 -14.61 17.28 16.68
N GLN A 28 -14.99 17.54 17.92
CA GLN A 28 -15.49 16.47 18.79
C GLN A 28 -16.72 15.80 18.15
N PRO A 29 -16.88 14.46 18.29
CA PRO A 29 -17.99 13.74 17.65
C PRO A 29 -19.33 14.35 18.05
N ARG A 30 -20.14 14.72 17.08
CA ARG A 30 -21.51 15.15 17.35
C ARG A 30 -22.35 13.95 17.82
N PRO A 31 -23.19 14.09 18.85
CA PRO A 31 -24.08 13.01 19.23
C PRO A 31 -25.02 12.67 18.06
N ALA A 32 -25.23 11.38 17.82
CA ALA A 32 -26.15 10.92 16.77
C ALA A 32 -27.54 11.51 17.01
N SER A 33 -28.11 12.16 15.98
CA SER A 33 -29.46 12.73 16.06
C SER A 33 -30.51 11.61 16.07
N ALA A 34 -31.50 11.70 16.94
CA ALA A 34 -32.65 10.81 16.89
C ALA A 34 -33.36 10.97 15.52
N GLY A 35 -33.31 9.91 14.68
CA GLY A 35 -33.79 9.93 13.29
C GLY A 35 -32.69 10.14 12.22
N GLY A 36 -31.40 10.18 12.60
CA GLY A 36 -30.26 10.30 11.69
C GLY A 36 -29.98 9.02 10.88
N LYS A 37 -29.14 9.16 9.85
CA LYS A 37 -28.68 8.00 9.03
C LYS A 37 -27.97 6.98 9.91
N ARG A 38 -28.28 5.71 9.68
CA ARG A 38 -27.57 4.55 10.27
C ARG A 38 -26.78 3.85 9.20
N VAL A 39 -25.53 3.48 9.51
CA VAL A 39 -24.62 2.82 8.58
C VAL A 39 -23.99 1.61 9.26
N ILE A 40 -23.97 0.48 8.55
CA ILE A 40 -23.15 -0.66 8.93
C ILE A 40 -21.89 -0.63 8.09
N VAL A 41 -20.74 -0.80 8.72
CA VAL A 41 -19.44 -1.00 8.07
C VAL A 41 -19.05 -2.46 8.25
N ALA A 42 -18.88 -3.19 7.17
CA ALA A 42 -18.45 -4.58 7.19
C ALA A 42 -16.93 -4.68 7.03
N GLY A 43 -16.26 -5.15 8.09
CA GLY A 43 -14.83 -5.26 8.25
C GLY A 43 -14.21 -4.13 9.07
N ALA A 44 -13.40 -4.48 10.10
CA ALA A 44 -12.62 -3.54 10.93
C ALA A 44 -11.13 -3.51 10.54
N GLY A 45 -10.81 -3.68 9.26
CA GLY A 45 -9.54 -3.28 8.69
C GLY A 45 -9.37 -1.76 8.73
N ILE A 46 -8.19 -1.25 8.42
CA ILE A 46 -7.91 0.19 8.45
C ILE A 46 -8.93 1.01 7.66
N THR A 47 -9.41 0.50 6.50
CA THR A 47 -10.45 1.15 5.70
C THR A 47 -11.76 1.29 6.46
N GLY A 48 -12.25 0.20 7.07
CA GLY A 48 -13.54 0.21 7.76
C GLY A 48 -13.50 1.06 9.02
N LEU A 49 -12.42 1.01 9.78
CA LEU A 49 -12.24 1.84 10.96
C LEU A 49 -12.16 3.33 10.60
N CYS A 50 -11.41 3.69 9.56
CA CYS A 50 -11.35 5.06 9.06
C CYS A 50 -12.73 5.53 8.56
N CYS A 51 -13.46 4.72 7.77
CA CYS A 51 -14.78 5.06 7.28
C CYS A 51 -15.77 5.29 8.44
N ALA A 52 -15.78 4.39 9.42
CA ALA A 52 -16.62 4.52 10.60
C ALA A 52 -16.29 5.78 11.42
N TYR A 53 -15.01 6.09 11.57
CA TYR A 53 -14.57 7.32 12.24
C TYR A 53 -15.05 8.57 11.49
N GLU A 54 -14.86 8.63 10.19
CA GLU A 54 -15.31 9.74 9.35
C GLU A 54 -16.85 9.92 9.37
N LEU A 55 -17.61 8.82 9.36
CA LEU A 55 -19.07 8.85 9.52
C LEU A 55 -19.49 9.36 10.90
N MET A 56 -18.84 8.86 11.95
CA MET A 56 -19.09 9.31 13.33
C MET A 56 -18.82 10.81 13.50
N GLN A 57 -17.74 11.32 12.92
CA GLN A 57 -17.41 12.76 12.97
C GLN A 57 -18.47 13.63 12.28
N ARG A 58 -19.22 13.07 11.33
CA ARG A 58 -20.36 13.72 10.66
C ARG A 58 -21.69 13.54 11.38
N GLY A 59 -21.68 12.95 12.60
CA GLY A 59 -22.89 12.71 13.40
C GLY A 59 -23.76 11.56 12.88
N ILE A 60 -23.23 10.70 12.05
CA ILE A 60 -23.92 9.51 11.50
C ILE A 60 -23.74 8.36 12.50
N ASP A 61 -24.84 7.64 12.79
CA ASP A 61 -24.80 6.46 13.63
C ASP A 61 -24.18 5.28 12.87
N VAL A 62 -23.09 4.72 13.40
CA VAL A 62 -22.30 3.71 12.73
C VAL A 62 -22.02 2.52 13.63
N THR A 63 -22.15 1.31 13.07
CA THR A 63 -21.70 0.06 13.68
C THR A 63 -20.74 -0.66 12.73
N VAL A 64 -19.59 -1.09 13.25
CA VAL A 64 -18.59 -1.89 12.53
C VAL A 64 -18.74 -3.34 12.94
N LEU A 65 -18.88 -4.24 11.97
CA LEU A 65 -18.90 -5.70 12.17
C LEU A 65 -17.61 -6.30 11.65
N GLU A 66 -16.82 -6.93 12.52
CA GLU A 66 -15.54 -7.56 12.21
C GLU A 66 -15.63 -9.07 12.47
N ALA A 67 -15.19 -9.85 11.49
CA ALA A 67 -15.26 -11.30 11.57
C ALA A 67 -14.28 -11.90 12.57
N SER A 68 -13.09 -11.34 12.67
CA SER A 68 -12.02 -11.84 13.54
C SER A 68 -12.11 -11.30 14.97
N GLY A 69 -11.28 -11.85 15.86
CA GLY A 69 -11.11 -11.36 17.22
C GLY A 69 -10.19 -10.13 17.35
N ARG A 70 -9.71 -9.56 16.23
CA ARG A 70 -8.84 -8.39 16.19
C ARG A 70 -9.30 -7.37 15.14
N TYR A 71 -8.93 -6.14 15.30
CA TYR A 71 -9.07 -5.11 14.27
C TYR A 71 -7.74 -4.93 13.50
N GLY A 72 -7.75 -4.08 12.46
CA GLY A 72 -6.58 -3.76 11.65
C GLY A 72 -6.54 -4.50 10.29
N GLY A 73 -7.14 -5.68 10.19
CA GLY A 73 -7.12 -6.47 8.95
C GLY A 73 -5.69 -6.82 8.55
N HIS A 74 -5.25 -6.41 7.36
CA HIS A 74 -3.88 -6.63 6.86
C HIS A 74 -2.84 -5.70 7.51
N VAL A 75 -3.23 -4.71 8.32
CA VAL A 75 -2.30 -3.94 9.17
C VAL A 75 -2.12 -4.70 10.46
N PHE A 76 -0.96 -5.33 10.61
CA PHE A 76 -0.67 -6.22 11.73
C PHE A 76 0.81 -6.12 12.13
N SER A 77 1.05 -5.77 13.40
CA SER A 77 2.38 -5.69 14.01
C SER A 77 2.49 -6.77 15.08
N GLY A 78 3.37 -7.74 14.87
CA GLY A 78 3.52 -8.90 15.75
C GLY A 78 4.78 -8.83 16.62
N HIS A 79 4.64 -9.32 17.85
CA HIS A 79 5.74 -9.46 18.83
C HIS A 79 6.13 -10.94 19.06
N ASP A 80 5.21 -11.84 18.74
CA ASP A 80 5.36 -13.26 19.04
C ASP A 80 6.59 -13.87 18.35
N GLY A 81 7.43 -14.53 19.13
CA GLY A 81 8.66 -15.16 18.68
C GLY A 81 9.86 -14.22 18.57
N LEU A 82 9.69 -12.92 18.86
CA LEU A 82 10.77 -11.94 18.95
C LEU A 82 11.16 -11.68 20.41
N SER A 83 12.43 -11.41 20.66
CA SER A 83 12.99 -11.16 21.99
C SER A 83 12.94 -9.68 22.36
N ASP A 84 13.15 -9.37 23.64
CA ASP A 84 13.43 -8.03 24.17
C ASP A 84 12.41 -6.94 23.79
N GLY A 85 11.15 -7.33 23.55
CA GLY A 85 10.08 -6.40 23.15
C GLY A 85 10.19 -5.93 21.70
N LEU A 86 11.01 -6.57 20.88
CA LEU A 86 11.06 -6.37 19.43
C LEU A 86 9.71 -6.68 18.78
N TRP A 87 9.46 -6.06 17.65
CA TRP A 87 8.25 -6.26 16.87
C TRP A 87 8.54 -6.12 15.37
N ALA A 88 7.62 -6.56 14.55
CA ALA A 88 7.67 -6.35 13.10
C ALA A 88 6.28 -6.18 12.52
N ASP A 89 6.16 -5.34 11.48
CA ASP A 89 4.96 -5.29 10.64
C ASP A 89 4.98 -6.48 9.67
N TYR A 90 4.06 -7.41 9.86
CA TYR A 90 3.89 -8.59 8.99
C TYR A 90 2.97 -8.31 7.79
N GLY A 91 2.22 -7.22 7.83
CA GLY A 91 1.33 -6.77 6.77
C GLY A 91 1.78 -5.46 6.15
N ALA A 92 0.89 -4.47 6.15
CA ALA A 92 1.20 -3.15 5.59
C ALA A 92 2.35 -2.49 6.36
N ASP A 93 3.41 -2.11 5.63
CA ASP A 93 4.68 -1.71 6.21
C ASP A 93 5.01 -0.23 5.98
N HIS A 94 5.29 0.16 4.74
CA HIS A 94 5.85 1.46 4.42
C HIS A 94 4.80 2.58 4.38
N LEU A 95 5.13 3.70 5.02
CA LEU A 95 4.48 5.00 4.86
C LEU A 95 5.43 5.91 4.10
N THR A 96 4.97 6.68 3.14
CA THR A 96 5.85 7.54 2.34
C THR A 96 5.42 9.00 2.37
N ARG A 97 6.38 9.91 2.37
CA ARG A 97 6.15 11.34 2.14
C ARG A 97 7.03 11.84 0.98
N PRO A 98 6.41 12.49 -0.03
CA PRO A 98 4.98 12.65 -0.26
C PRO A 98 4.29 11.33 -0.63
N GLY A 99 2.97 11.27 -0.51
CA GLY A 99 2.15 10.13 -1.00
C GLY A 99 1.14 9.57 0.00
N TYR A 100 1.31 9.83 1.29
CA TYR A 100 0.43 9.38 2.37
C TYR A 100 -0.17 10.57 3.15
N GLU A 101 -0.56 11.65 2.45
CA GLU A 101 -1.01 12.89 3.07
C GLU A 101 -2.24 12.70 3.97
N GLN A 102 -3.21 11.90 3.49
CA GLN A 102 -4.43 11.63 4.26
C GLN A 102 -4.13 10.75 5.48
N PHE A 103 -3.26 9.76 5.34
CA PHE A 103 -2.82 8.92 6.45
C PHE A 103 -2.08 9.73 7.51
N PHE A 104 -1.13 10.58 7.10
CA PHE A 104 -0.36 11.41 8.01
C PHE A 104 -1.21 12.46 8.73
N ARG A 105 -2.33 12.91 8.14
CA ARG A 105 -3.31 13.74 8.84
C ARG A 105 -3.86 13.03 10.09
N TYR A 106 -4.10 11.71 10.01
CA TYR A 106 -4.51 10.93 11.18
C TYR A 106 -3.35 10.67 12.14
N VAL A 107 -2.12 10.48 11.66
CA VAL A 107 -0.93 10.39 12.51
C VAL A 107 -0.86 11.60 13.43
N GLU A 108 -0.95 12.79 12.86
CA GLU A 108 -0.92 14.06 13.60
C GLU A 108 -2.13 14.22 14.53
N ALA A 109 -3.34 13.97 14.04
CA ALA A 109 -4.57 14.10 14.81
C ALA A 109 -4.66 13.14 16.00
N PHE A 110 -4.02 11.99 15.91
CA PHE A 110 -4.04 10.99 16.96
C PHE A 110 -2.81 11.04 17.87
N GLY A 111 -1.85 11.90 17.55
CA GLY A 111 -0.61 12.05 18.32
C GLY A 111 0.32 10.84 18.18
N LEU A 112 0.26 10.15 17.04
CA LEU A 112 1.15 9.04 16.73
C LEU A 112 2.52 9.57 16.24
N GLU A 113 3.57 8.78 16.46
CA GLU A 113 4.93 9.11 16.05
C GLU A 113 5.32 8.28 14.82
N ALA A 114 5.73 8.96 13.74
CA ALA A 114 6.30 8.31 12.57
C ALA A 114 7.82 8.33 12.65
N VAL A 115 8.43 7.16 12.47
CA VAL A 115 9.88 6.94 12.55
C VAL A 115 10.42 6.69 11.13
N PRO A 116 11.44 7.43 10.68
CA PRO A 116 11.98 7.24 9.35
C PRO A 116 12.80 5.94 9.26
N TYR A 117 12.72 5.28 8.10
CA TYR A 117 13.66 4.22 7.76
C TYR A 117 15.09 4.77 7.54
N PRO A 118 16.14 3.98 7.79
CA PRO A 118 17.53 4.46 7.78
C PRO A 118 18.00 5.12 6.48
N ASN A 119 17.32 4.87 5.37
CA ASN A 119 17.66 5.43 4.06
C ASN A 119 16.78 6.63 3.67
N ALA A 120 15.85 7.04 4.53
CA ALA A 120 15.01 8.20 4.28
C ALA A 120 15.80 9.51 4.34
N GLU A 121 15.41 10.49 3.54
CA GLU A 121 15.96 11.84 3.60
C GLU A 121 15.72 12.41 5.01
N GLY A 122 16.78 12.97 5.61
CA GLY A 122 16.72 13.42 7.01
C GLY A 122 17.03 12.35 8.05
N SER A 123 17.23 11.09 7.66
CA SER A 123 17.76 10.05 8.54
C SER A 123 19.18 10.40 9.00
N PRO A 124 19.54 10.13 10.27
CA PRO A 124 20.91 10.31 10.74
C PRO A 124 21.91 9.35 10.08
N LEU A 125 21.43 8.33 9.35
CA LEU A 125 22.27 7.40 8.61
C LEU A 125 22.50 7.91 7.18
N PRO A 126 23.74 7.78 6.63
CA PRO A 126 24.03 8.26 5.28
C PRO A 126 23.18 7.52 4.24
N ALA A 127 22.46 8.26 3.42
CA ALA A 127 21.52 7.75 2.40
C ALA A 127 22.13 6.78 1.36
N ASN A 128 23.45 6.69 1.26
CA ASN A 128 24.15 6.01 0.16
C ASN A 128 25.06 4.85 0.59
N ASN A 129 25.02 4.46 1.83
CA ASN A 129 25.98 3.47 2.34
C ASN A 129 25.35 2.13 2.61
N GLY A 130 24.77 1.49 1.62
CA GLY A 130 24.38 0.11 1.89
C GLY A 130 23.31 -0.46 1.05
N GLN A 131 22.79 0.24 0.04
CA GLN A 131 21.98 -0.46 -0.93
C GLN A 131 22.88 -1.20 -1.91
N LEU A 132 22.81 -2.51 -1.85
CA LEU A 132 23.50 -3.39 -2.76
C LEU A 132 22.47 -4.12 -3.62
N THR A 133 22.75 -4.23 -4.91
CA THR A 133 21.88 -4.98 -5.84
C THR A 133 22.67 -6.15 -6.43
N MET A 134 22.13 -7.35 -6.30
CA MET A 134 22.68 -8.54 -6.93
C MET A 134 22.02 -8.77 -8.28
N ILE A 135 22.83 -8.79 -9.34
CA ILE A 135 22.40 -9.03 -10.72
C ILE A 135 23.29 -10.11 -11.30
N GLY A 136 22.68 -11.21 -11.74
CA GLY A 136 23.44 -12.32 -12.35
C GLY A 136 24.55 -12.88 -11.43
N GLY A 137 24.30 -12.94 -10.11
CA GLY A 137 25.24 -13.44 -9.10
C GLY A 137 26.37 -12.46 -8.76
N LYS A 138 26.34 -11.21 -9.25
CA LYS A 138 27.33 -10.17 -8.96
C LYS A 138 26.69 -9.03 -8.19
N LEU A 139 27.36 -8.55 -7.14
CA LEU A 139 26.94 -7.40 -6.34
C LEU A 139 27.37 -6.08 -6.96
N TYR A 140 26.47 -5.12 -6.94
CA TYR A 140 26.66 -3.76 -7.41
C TYR A 140 26.18 -2.77 -6.35
N SER A 141 26.96 -1.73 -6.11
CA SER A 141 26.48 -0.54 -5.41
C SER A 141 25.80 0.42 -6.39
N ASP A 142 25.01 1.38 -5.89
CA ASP A 142 24.37 2.40 -6.72
C ASP A 142 25.37 3.15 -7.60
N THR A 143 26.55 3.47 -7.05
CA THR A 143 27.65 4.11 -7.80
C THR A 143 28.17 3.22 -8.93
N MET A 144 28.18 1.90 -8.77
CA MET A 144 28.56 0.98 -9.84
C MET A 144 27.44 0.87 -10.89
N LEU A 145 26.19 0.86 -10.47
CA LEU A 145 25.02 0.79 -11.35
C LEU A 145 24.86 2.06 -12.22
N ALA A 146 25.38 3.21 -11.78
CA ALA A 146 25.39 4.45 -12.56
C ALA A 146 26.54 4.54 -13.60
N ARG A 147 27.49 3.60 -13.60
CA ARG A 147 28.63 3.66 -14.54
C ARG A 147 28.21 3.24 -15.96
N PRO A 148 28.55 4.04 -17.00
CA PRO A 148 28.19 3.71 -18.39
C PRO A 148 28.66 2.33 -18.85
N THR A 149 29.86 1.90 -18.40
CA THR A 149 30.39 0.57 -18.73
C THR A 149 29.59 -0.56 -18.11
N THR A 150 29.14 -0.39 -16.86
CA THR A 150 28.27 -1.35 -16.17
C THR A 150 26.92 -1.42 -16.84
N LEU A 151 26.26 -0.29 -17.07
CA LEU A 151 24.96 -0.21 -17.75
C LEU A 151 24.96 -0.90 -19.11
N LYS A 152 25.99 -0.64 -19.94
CA LYS A 152 26.18 -1.32 -21.23
C LYS A 152 26.34 -2.83 -21.05
N SER A 153 27.13 -3.29 -20.07
CA SER A 153 27.35 -4.71 -19.82
C SER A 153 26.10 -5.43 -19.34
N LEU A 154 25.16 -4.71 -18.71
CA LEU A 154 23.86 -5.21 -18.26
C LEU A 154 22.79 -5.21 -19.35
N GLY A 155 23.08 -4.66 -20.54
CA GLY A 155 22.21 -4.73 -21.70
C GLY A 155 21.33 -3.50 -21.93
N PHE A 156 21.60 -2.38 -21.26
CA PHE A 156 20.92 -1.12 -21.53
C PHE A 156 21.36 -0.53 -22.87
N ASN A 157 20.45 0.12 -23.59
CA ASN A 157 20.74 0.80 -24.85
C ASN A 157 21.44 2.17 -24.62
N ALA A 158 21.90 2.82 -25.68
CA ALA A 158 22.68 4.06 -25.60
C ALA A 158 21.90 5.22 -24.92
N GLY A 159 20.60 5.35 -25.20
CA GLY A 159 19.75 6.38 -24.59
C GLY A 159 19.54 6.14 -23.09
N GLU A 160 19.31 4.88 -22.71
CA GLU A 160 19.19 4.46 -21.32
C GLU A 160 20.49 4.67 -20.54
N VAL A 161 21.63 4.32 -21.14
CA VAL A 161 22.95 4.56 -20.53
C VAL A 161 23.17 6.03 -20.29
N ALA A 162 22.86 6.90 -21.26
CA ALA A 162 22.99 8.34 -21.10
C ALA A 162 22.12 8.87 -19.95
N PHE A 163 20.87 8.41 -19.87
CA PHE A 163 19.92 8.78 -18.81
C PHE A 163 20.37 8.26 -17.45
N LEU A 164 20.61 6.95 -17.31
CA LEU A 164 20.92 6.28 -16.04
C LEU A 164 22.31 6.62 -15.47
N SER A 165 23.18 7.25 -16.26
CA SER A 165 24.46 7.79 -15.73
C SER A 165 24.26 8.99 -14.81
N GLY A 166 23.09 9.64 -14.84
CA GLY A 166 22.73 10.77 -13.99
C GLY A 166 21.43 10.57 -13.19
N HIS A 167 20.75 9.46 -13.41
CA HIS A 167 19.46 9.14 -12.79
C HIS A 167 19.45 7.72 -12.24
N PRO A 168 18.81 7.46 -11.10
CA PRO A 168 18.64 6.10 -10.60
C PRO A 168 17.68 5.31 -11.49
N TRP A 169 17.77 3.98 -11.42
CA TRP A 169 17.00 3.10 -12.30
C TRP A 169 15.48 3.21 -12.13
N TYR A 170 14.99 3.54 -10.93
CA TYR A 170 13.56 3.74 -10.69
C TYR A 170 12.97 4.94 -11.43
N GLU A 171 13.81 5.83 -11.98
CA GLU A 171 13.37 6.94 -12.82
C GLU A 171 13.24 6.59 -14.32
N LEU A 172 13.56 5.36 -14.73
CA LEU A 172 13.36 4.90 -16.12
C LEU A 172 11.97 5.18 -16.70
N PRO A 173 10.85 5.11 -15.95
CA PRO A 173 9.55 5.52 -16.46
C PRO A 173 9.52 6.95 -16.98
N ALA A 174 10.28 7.89 -16.40
CA ALA A 174 10.33 9.26 -16.87
C ALA A 174 10.95 9.39 -18.28
N LEU A 175 11.95 8.55 -18.59
CA LEU A 175 12.56 8.51 -19.93
C LEU A 175 11.55 8.16 -21.01
N TYR A 176 10.67 7.18 -20.75
CA TYR A 176 9.76 6.66 -21.77
C TYR A 176 8.37 7.28 -21.75
N LEU A 177 7.87 7.62 -20.57
CA LEU A 177 6.49 8.07 -20.37
C LEU A 177 6.37 9.57 -20.10
N GLY A 178 7.49 10.28 -19.89
CA GLY A 178 7.49 11.70 -19.51
C GLY A 178 6.69 12.61 -20.47
N THR A 179 6.82 12.38 -21.80
CA THR A 179 6.05 13.13 -22.82
C THR A 179 4.56 12.84 -22.73
N ASP A 180 4.16 11.58 -22.50
CA ASP A 180 2.75 11.19 -22.38
C ASP A 180 2.16 11.74 -21.08
N LEU A 181 2.92 11.66 -19.99
CA LEU A 181 2.55 12.24 -18.70
C LEU A 181 2.35 13.77 -18.74
N ALA A 182 3.12 14.47 -19.58
CA ALA A 182 2.94 15.90 -19.79
C ALA A 182 1.62 16.23 -20.54
N ARG A 183 1.09 15.27 -21.30
CA ARG A 183 -0.15 15.41 -22.08
C ARG A 183 -1.38 14.85 -21.36
N PHE A 184 -1.20 14.11 -20.28
CA PHE A 184 -2.29 13.56 -19.47
C PHE A 184 -3.02 14.70 -18.75
N ARG A 185 -4.28 14.94 -19.07
CA ARG A 185 -5.00 16.17 -18.68
C ARG A 185 -5.76 16.05 -17.37
N ASP A 186 -6.43 14.91 -17.17
CA ASP A 186 -7.30 14.67 -16.03
C ASP A 186 -6.89 13.38 -15.31
N PRO A 187 -6.05 13.48 -14.24
CA PRO A 187 -5.62 12.33 -13.47
C PRO A 187 -6.72 11.72 -12.57
N THR A 188 -7.90 12.32 -12.49
CA THR A 188 -9.01 11.77 -11.71
C THR A 188 -9.65 10.54 -12.38
N GLN A 189 -9.38 10.34 -13.67
CA GLN A 189 -9.92 9.23 -14.47
C GLN A 189 -8.91 8.76 -15.53
N PRO A 190 -8.91 7.46 -15.90
CA PRO A 190 -7.97 6.95 -16.90
C PRO A 190 -8.36 7.30 -18.34
N PHE A 191 -9.65 7.31 -18.68
CA PHE A 191 -10.17 7.49 -20.03
C PHE A 191 -10.43 8.95 -20.38
N GLY A 192 -10.49 9.26 -21.70
CA GLY A 192 -10.75 10.61 -22.19
C GLY A 192 -9.52 11.53 -22.20
N ASN A 193 -8.34 10.98 -21.91
CA ASN A 193 -7.07 11.72 -21.90
C ASN A 193 -6.30 11.64 -23.23
N GLY A 194 -6.85 10.95 -24.24
CA GLY A 194 -6.21 10.72 -25.54
C GLY A 194 -5.23 9.54 -25.55
N PHE A 195 -5.38 8.60 -24.62
CA PHE A 195 -4.58 7.39 -24.47
C PHE A 195 -5.44 6.12 -24.32
N ASP A 196 -6.71 6.19 -24.66
CA ASP A 196 -7.71 5.14 -24.41
C ASP A 196 -7.34 3.82 -25.13
N ASP A 197 -6.65 3.91 -26.28
CA ASP A 197 -6.13 2.77 -27.03
C ASP A 197 -5.07 1.96 -26.26
N LEU A 198 -4.41 2.55 -25.29
CA LEU A 198 -3.45 1.87 -24.43
C LEU A 198 -4.11 0.85 -23.48
N ASP A 199 -5.44 0.90 -23.30
CA ASP A 199 -6.14 -0.16 -22.55
C ASP A 199 -5.93 -1.55 -23.20
N ALA A 200 -5.80 -1.62 -24.51
CA ALA A 200 -5.69 -2.86 -25.25
C ALA A 200 -4.32 -3.56 -25.18
N ILE A 201 -3.29 -2.90 -24.69
CA ILE A 201 -1.91 -3.42 -24.68
C ILE A 201 -1.31 -3.41 -23.28
N ASP A 202 -0.25 -4.22 -23.10
CA ASP A 202 0.53 -4.16 -21.85
C ASP A 202 1.64 -3.09 -21.89
N LEU A 203 2.15 -2.75 -20.71
CA LEU A 203 3.21 -1.77 -20.55
C LEU A 203 4.51 -2.21 -21.23
N ASP A 204 4.83 -3.51 -21.26
CA ASP A 204 6.02 -4.03 -21.96
C ASP A 204 5.94 -3.72 -23.46
N THR A 205 4.79 -3.94 -24.08
CA THR A 205 4.53 -3.60 -25.49
C THR A 205 4.65 -2.10 -25.74
N LEU A 206 4.11 -1.25 -24.85
CA LEU A 206 4.25 0.21 -24.95
C LEU A 206 5.72 0.63 -24.88
N LEU A 207 6.46 0.11 -23.91
CA LEU A 207 7.89 0.41 -23.71
C LEU A 207 8.72 -0.06 -24.91
N ALA A 208 8.42 -1.26 -25.46
CA ALA A 208 9.08 -1.75 -26.67
C ALA A 208 8.85 -0.83 -27.88
N ARG A 209 7.60 -0.35 -28.10
CA ARG A 209 7.28 0.63 -29.14
C ARG A 209 8.04 1.96 -28.97
N LYS A 210 8.37 2.32 -27.74
CA LYS A 210 9.16 3.51 -27.40
C LYS A 210 10.67 3.28 -27.43
N GLY A 211 11.12 2.08 -27.84
CA GLY A 211 12.53 1.76 -28.00
C GLY A 211 13.26 1.32 -26.74
N ALA A 212 12.54 0.91 -25.70
CA ALA A 212 13.15 0.37 -24.49
C ALA A 212 13.87 -0.94 -24.76
N SER A 213 15.08 -1.09 -24.21
CA SER A 213 15.82 -2.34 -24.26
C SER A 213 15.09 -3.45 -23.51
N LYS A 214 15.46 -4.71 -23.80
CA LYS A 214 14.94 -5.83 -23.00
C LYS A 214 15.27 -5.68 -21.52
N ARG A 215 16.48 -5.20 -21.19
CA ARG A 215 16.90 -4.97 -19.81
C ARG A 215 16.01 -3.95 -19.08
N ALA A 216 15.70 -2.82 -19.71
CA ALA A 216 14.81 -1.83 -19.15
C ALA A 216 13.39 -2.38 -18.93
N ARG A 217 12.88 -3.13 -19.91
CA ARG A 217 11.55 -3.74 -19.82
C ARG A 217 11.47 -4.83 -18.74
N ASP A 218 12.49 -5.68 -18.64
CA ASP A 218 12.58 -6.68 -17.56
C ASP A 218 12.62 -6.02 -16.17
N TYR A 219 13.36 -4.91 -16.02
CA TYR A 219 13.44 -4.17 -14.78
C TYR A 219 12.09 -3.52 -14.40
N LEU A 220 11.37 -2.96 -15.37
CA LEU A 220 10.09 -2.28 -15.13
C LEU A 220 8.92 -3.25 -14.95
N GLY A 221 9.07 -4.52 -15.30
CA GLY A 221 8.09 -5.57 -15.04
C GLY A 221 6.72 -5.36 -15.70
N GLY A 222 6.69 -4.77 -16.90
CA GLY A 222 5.45 -4.34 -17.55
C GLY A 222 4.64 -5.43 -18.26
N GLN A 223 5.06 -6.69 -18.22
CA GLN A 223 4.33 -7.80 -18.84
C GLN A 223 2.98 -8.03 -18.15
N GLN A 224 1.93 -8.17 -18.94
CA GLN A 224 0.54 -8.33 -18.47
C GLN A 224 -0.02 -7.15 -17.65
N VAL A 225 0.72 -6.06 -17.49
CA VAL A 225 0.24 -4.83 -16.85
C VAL A 225 -0.38 -3.93 -17.91
N ASN A 226 -1.64 -3.58 -17.77
CA ASN A 226 -2.36 -2.66 -18.65
C ASN A 226 -1.60 -1.33 -18.80
N ALA A 227 -1.28 -0.93 -20.03
CA ALA A 227 -0.45 0.24 -20.29
C ALA A 227 -1.16 1.55 -19.92
N LEU A 228 -2.48 1.67 -20.13
CA LEU A 228 -3.25 2.83 -19.72
C LEU A 228 -3.29 2.97 -18.20
N TYR A 229 -3.49 1.86 -17.48
CA TYR A 229 -3.46 1.85 -16.01
C TYR A 229 -2.10 2.31 -15.48
N ALA A 230 -1.00 1.80 -16.04
CA ALA A 230 0.34 2.22 -15.64
C ALA A 230 0.58 3.72 -15.89
N LEU A 231 0.21 4.22 -17.08
CA LEU A 231 0.33 5.64 -17.40
C LEU A 231 -0.53 6.50 -16.47
N TRP A 232 -1.77 6.11 -16.23
CA TRP A 232 -2.68 6.81 -15.31
C TRP A 232 -2.13 6.85 -13.88
N ARG A 233 -1.60 5.74 -13.36
CA ARG A 233 -0.94 5.71 -12.04
C ARG A 233 0.19 6.73 -11.93
N PHE A 234 1.06 6.79 -12.93
CA PHE A 234 2.14 7.80 -12.98
C PHE A 234 1.60 9.23 -13.10
N ALA A 235 0.49 9.44 -13.82
CA ALA A 235 -0.15 10.74 -13.93
C ALA A 235 -0.71 11.21 -12.57
N VAL A 236 -1.37 10.33 -11.82
CA VAL A 236 -1.84 10.60 -10.45
C VAL A 236 -0.67 10.91 -9.51
N MET A 237 0.42 10.13 -9.57
CA MET A 237 1.61 10.38 -8.76
C MET A 237 2.22 11.74 -9.06
N LYS A 238 2.36 12.08 -10.34
CA LYS A 238 2.88 13.38 -10.79
C LYS A 238 1.99 14.54 -10.31
N ASP A 239 0.68 14.44 -10.47
CA ASP A 239 -0.28 15.46 -10.05
C ASP A 239 -0.19 15.75 -8.56
N ARG A 240 0.07 14.72 -7.76
CA ARG A 240 0.21 14.82 -6.31
C ARG A 240 1.64 15.08 -5.83
N GLY A 241 2.59 15.30 -6.74
CA GLY A 241 3.99 15.52 -6.40
C GLY A 241 4.69 14.31 -5.78
N ILE A 242 4.15 13.10 -5.98
CA ILE A 242 4.76 11.86 -5.50
C ILE A 242 5.90 11.48 -6.45
N PRO A 243 7.14 11.31 -5.97
CA PRO A 243 8.25 10.92 -6.81
C PRO A 243 8.07 9.48 -7.31
N LEU A 244 8.74 9.14 -8.42
CA LEU A 244 8.78 7.76 -8.94
C LEU A 244 9.49 6.80 -7.98
N SER A 245 10.41 7.31 -7.15
CA SER A 245 10.91 6.64 -5.97
C SER A 245 9.86 6.66 -4.86
N GLU A 246 10.01 5.81 -3.86
CA GLU A 246 9.08 5.79 -2.73
C GLU A 246 9.11 7.05 -1.86
N GLY A 247 10.00 8.02 -2.13
CA GLY A 247 10.20 9.19 -1.27
C GLY A 247 10.79 8.81 0.09
N ASP A 248 10.62 9.68 1.08
CA ASP A 248 10.99 9.37 2.46
C ASP A 248 10.04 8.31 3.02
N THR A 249 10.61 7.24 3.54
CA THR A 249 9.87 6.09 4.03
C THR A 249 9.87 6.07 5.55
N PHE A 250 8.70 5.80 6.12
CA PHE A 250 8.46 5.77 7.56
C PHE A 250 7.68 4.54 7.96
N HIS A 251 7.65 4.26 9.25
CA HIS A 251 6.66 3.43 9.92
C HIS A 251 6.20 4.12 11.21
N LEU A 252 5.13 3.63 11.82
CA LEU A 252 4.71 4.16 13.14
C LEU A 252 5.54 3.50 14.24
N LYS A 253 5.93 4.27 15.23
CA LYS A 253 6.57 3.78 16.45
C LYS A 253 5.66 2.77 17.14
N GLY A 254 6.19 1.59 17.42
CA GLY A 254 5.42 0.47 17.97
C GLY A 254 4.66 -0.34 16.92
N GLY A 255 4.81 -0.02 15.62
CA GLY A 255 4.19 -0.71 14.49
C GLY A 255 3.01 0.02 13.87
N ASN A 256 2.77 -0.26 12.60
CA ASN A 256 1.68 0.39 11.87
C ASN A 256 0.28 0.05 12.39
N GLU A 257 0.14 -1.03 13.20
CA GLU A 257 -1.10 -1.38 13.89
C GLU A 257 -1.56 -0.31 14.90
N GLU A 258 -0.67 0.61 15.30
CA GLU A 258 -1.05 1.74 16.16
C GLU A 258 -2.12 2.63 15.50
N MET A 259 -2.16 2.73 14.18
CA MET A 259 -3.21 3.51 13.48
C MET A 259 -4.60 2.86 13.62
N PRO A 260 -4.84 1.59 13.23
CA PRO A 260 -6.13 0.95 13.47
C PRO A 260 -6.49 0.91 14.96
N ARG A 261 -5.52 0.75 15.88
CA ARG A 261 -5.72 0.81 17.31
C ARG A 261 -6.25 2.17 17.76
N ALA A 262 -5.69 3.24 17.22
CA ALA A 262 -6.10 4.61 17.53
C ALA A 262 -7.52 4.93 17.02
N PHE A 263 -7.89 4.42 15.83
CA PHE A 263 -9.28 4.52 15.33
C PHE A 263 -10.24 3.72 16.22
N ALA A 264 -9.92 2.45 16.51
CA ALA A 264 -10.77 1.58 17.32
C ALA A 264 -11.03 2.14 18.73
N ALA A 265 -10.01 2.72 19.37
CA ALA A 265 -10.14 3.38 20.66
C ALA A 265 -11.16 4.55 20.64
N ARG A 266 -11.22 5.30 19.54
CA ARG A 266 -12.17 6.41 19.36
C ARG A 266 -13.58 5.95 19.03
N LEU A 267 -13.71 4.84 18.33
CA LEU A 267 -14.99 4.24 17.97
C LEU A 267 -15.63 3.48 19.14
N GLY A 268 -14.81 2.93 20.04
CA GLY A 268 -15.28 2.22 21.24
C GLY A 268 -16.25 1.07 20.91
N ALA A 269 -17.38 0.99 21.60
CA ALA A 269 -18.38 -0.06 21.45
C ALA A 269 -19.06 -0.13 20.07
N ARG A 270 -18.77 0.80 19.15
CA ARG A 270 -19.23 0.73 17.76
C ARG A 270 -18.54 -0.37 16.98
N VAL A 271 -17.35 -0.81 17.39
CA VAL A 271 -16.60 -1.91 16.77
C VAL A 271 -16.96 -3.22 17.48
N ARG A 272 -17.55 -4.14 16.75
CA ARG A 272 -17.96 -5.46 17.23
C ARG A 272 -17.08 -6.53 16.58
N LEU A 273 -16.15 -7.07 17.35
CA LEU A 273 -15.29 -8.19 16.94
C LEU A 273 -16.03 -9.52 17.05
N ASN A 274 -15.58 -10.54 16.30
CA ASN A 274 -16.21 -11.87 16.24
C ASN A 274 -17.67 -11.84 15.75
N HIS A 275 -17.95 -10.96 14.78
CA HIS A 275 -19.24 -10.79 14.15
C HIS A 275 -19.13 -10.92 12.62
N PRO A 276 -18.80 -12.12 12.07
CA PRO A 276 -18.68 -12.30 10.64
C PRO A 276 -20.01 -12.11 9.93
N VAL A 277 -20.01 -11.21 8.93
CA VAL A 277 -21.16 -11.01 8.03
C VAL A 277 -21.28 -12.20 7.11
N THR A 278 -22.50 -12.77 7.00
CA THR A 278 -22.79 -13.98 6.21
C THR A 278 -23.76 -13.73 5.07
N ALA A 279 -24.67 -12.74 5.20
CA ALA A 279 -25.58 -12.35 4.13
C ALA A 279 -25.93 -10.86 4.20
N ILE A 280 -26.30 -10.30 3.05
CA ILE A 280 -26.72 -8.92 2.88
C ILE A 280 -28.01 -8.93 2.05
N GLN A 281 -29.06 -8.32 2.59
CA GLN A 281 -30.27 -8.01 1.83
C GLN A 281 -30.36 -6.50 1.69
N HIS A 282 -30.72 -5.99 0.50
CA HIS A 282 -30.84 -4.56 0.27
C HIS A 282 -32.01 -4.22 -0.64
N ASP A 283 -32.58 -3.05 -0.44
CA ASP A 283 -33.67 -2.50 -1.26
C ASP A 283 -33.57 -0.96 -1.33
N LEU A 284 -34.65 -0.29 -1.70
CA LEU A 284 -34.71 1.18 -1.76
C LEU A 284 -34.71 1.83 -0.37
N ASP A 285 -35.14 1.11 0.67
CA ASP A 285 -35.30 1.64 2.02
C ASP A 285 -34.03 1.48 2.86
N GLY A 286 -33.20 0.44 2.56
CA GLY A 286 -31.99 0.22 3.31
C GLY A 286 -31.30 -1.13 3.06
N VAL A 287 -30.60 -1.57 4.08
CA VAL A 287 -29.87 -2.85 4.08
C VAL A 287 -30.16 -3.61 5.37
N THR A 288 -30.30 -4.93 5.25
CA THR A 288 -30.33 -5.85 6.40
C THR A 288 -29.13 -6.78 6.29
N VAL A 289 -28.28 -6.75 7.28
CA VAL A 289 -27.05 -7.57 7.35
C VAL A 289 -27.31 -8.72 8.31
N THR A 290 -27.05 -9.94 7.86
CA THR A 290 -27.02 -11.14 8.69
C THR A 290 -25.60 -11.46 9.09
N PHE A 291 -25.36 -11.74 10.36
CA PHE A 291 -24.05 -12.08 10.91
C PHE A 291 -24.19 -13.11 12.03
N THR A 292 -23.15 -13.86 12.30
CA THR A 292 -23.06 -14.66 13.52
C THR A 292 -22.37 -13.84 14.61
N ALA A 293 -22.63 -14.14 15.87
CA ALA A 293 -22.01 -13.47 16.99
C ALA A 293 -21.48 -14.51 17.98
N TYR A 294 -20.26 -14.28 18.50
CA TYR A 294 -19.68 -15.20 19.48
C TYR A 294 -20.62 -15.37 20.69
N GLY A 295 -20.89 -16.61 21.07
CA GLY A 295 -21.80 -16.94 22.18
C GLY A 295 -23.29 -17.02 21.82
N TYR A 296 -23.64 -16.89 20.54
CA TYR A 296 -25.00 -17.08 20.02
C TYR A 296 -25.03 -18.21 19.00
N ASP A 297 -25.94 -19.15 19.18
CA ASP A 297 -26.12 -20.29 18.25
C ASP A 297 -26.83 -19.89 16.95
N GLU A 298 -27.67 -18.86 17.00
CA GLU A 298 -28.50 -18.42 15.88
C GLU A 298 -27.91 -17.13 15.25
N PRO A 299 -27.98 -17.01 13.90
CA PRO A 299 -27.62 -15.80 13.20
C PRO A 299 -28.43 -14.60 13.71
N GLN A 300 -27.75 -13.47 13.82
CA GLN A 300 -28.33 -12.17 14.17
C GLN A 300 -28.53 -11.32 12.93
N THR A 301 -29.47 -10.38 12.99
CA THR A 301 -29.68 -9.41 11.91
C THR A 301 -29.61 -7.98 12.42
N MET A 302 -29.14 -7.09 11.56
CA MET A 302 -29.10 -5.64 11.82
C MET A 302 -29.56 -4.88 10.58
N HIS A 303 -30.41 -3.86 10.78
CA HIS A 303 -30.90 -2.99 9.71
C HIS A 303 -30.25 -1.61 9.78
N ALA A 304 -29.85 -1.06 8.60
CA ALA A 304 -29.32 0.28 8.43
C ALA A 304 -29.79 0.91 7.11
N HIS A 305 -29.54 2.22 6.91
CA HIS A 305 -29.87 2.90 5.65
C HIS A 305 -28.83 2.56 4.57
N PHE A 306 -27.57 2.30 4.98
CA PHE A 306 -26.47 1.99 4.07
C PHE A 306 -25.54 0.95 4.69
N LEU A 307 -24.88 0.20 3.80
CA LEU A 307 -23.75 -0.68 4.12
C LEU A 307 -22.50 -0.15 3.41
N VAL A 308 -21.37 -0.13 4.11
CA VAL A 308 -20.06 0.04 3.49
C VAL A 308 -19.31 -1.29 3.56
N ASN A 309 -19.06 -1.88 2.39
CA ASN A 309 -18.19 -3.04 2.28
C ASN A 309 -16.72 -2.62 2.35
N CYS A 310 -16.05 -2.98 3.44
CA CYS A 310 -14.61 -2.86 3.63
C CYS A 310 -13.92 -4.23 3.75
N ILE A 311 -14.65 -5.30 3.45
CA ILE A 311 -14.13 -6.66 3.34
C ILE A 311 -13.42 -6.78 1.99
N SER A 312 -12.25 -7.43 1.97
CA SER A 312 -11.56 -7.70 0.70
C SER A 312 -12.45 -8.50 -0.25
N LEU A 313 -12.44 -8.14 -1.53
CA LEU A 313 -13.37 -8.73 -2.49
C LEU A 313 -13.29 -10.27 -2.59
N PRO A 314 -12.13 -10.93 -2.47
CA PRO A 314 -12.04 -12.39 -2.42
C PRO A 314 -12.82 -13.02 -1.26
N VAL A 315 -12.92 -12.34 -0.12
CA VAL A 315 -13.75 -12.79 1.02
C VAL A 315 -15.21 -12.41 0.81
N PHE A 316 -15.48 -11.20 0.31
CA PHE A 316 -16.83 -10.71 0.02
C PHE A 316 -17.59 -11.61 -0.97
N ARG A 317 -16.91 -12.23 -1.95
CA ARG A 317 -17.49 -13.22 -2.88
C ARG A 317 -18.22 -14.38 -2.19
N LYS A 318 -17.90 -14.65 -0.93
CA LYS A 318 -18.51 -15.73 -0.14
C LYS A 318 -19.78 -15.29 0.59
N ILE A 319 -20.12 -14.01 0.56
CA ILE A 319 -21.29 -13.43 1.24
C ILE A 319 -22.45 -13.39 0.27
N ALA A 320 -23.60 -13.94 0.70
CA ALA A 320 -24.81 -13.90 -0.11
C ALA A 320 -25.38 -12.47 -0.15
N VAL A 321 -25.63 -11.94 -1.35
CA VAL A 321 -26.24 -10.60 -1.56
C VAL A 321 -27.57 -10.76 -2.28
N THR A 322 -28.64 -10.19 -1.74
CA THR A 322 -30.01 -10.29 -2.29
C THR A 322 -30.71 -8.93 -2.27
N PRO A 323 -31.24 -8.46 -3.41
CA PRO A 323 -31.02 -8.97 -4.75
C PRO A 323 -29.53 -8.97 -5.11
N ALA A 324 -29.15 -9.73 -6.14
CA ALA A 324 -27.78 -9.77 -6.63
C ALA A 324 -27.31 -8.35 -7.02
N LEU A 325 -26.00 -8.10 -6.89
CA LEU A 325 -25.39 -6.86 -7.37
C LEU A 325 -25.68 -6.66 -8.86
N SER A 326 -25.61 -5.42 -9.32
CA SER A 326 -25.69 -5.11 -10.75
C SER A 326 -24.64 -5.92 -11.53
N PRO A 327 -24.89 -6.31 -12.79
CA PRO A 327 -23.95 -7.12 -13.55
C PRO A 327 -22.55 -6.49 -13.64
N ALA A 328 -22.47 -5.16 -13.72
CA ALA A 328 -21.19 -4.45 -13.78
C ALA A 328 -20.46 -4.52 -12.43
N LYS A 329 -21.15 -4.32 -11.31
CA LYS A 329 -20.55 -4.44 -9.97
C LYS A 329 -20.16 -5.88 -9.67
N GLN A 330 -21.02 -6.85 -10.04
CA GLN A 330 -20.70 -8.27 -9.88
C GLN A 330 -19.44 -8.65 -10.66
N TYR A 331 -19.28 -8.11 -11.91
CA TYR A 331 -18.06 -8.32 -12.68
C TYR A 331 -16.82 -7.84 -11.92
N VAL A 332 -16.85 -6.64 -11.31
CA VAL A 332 -15.75 -6.12 -10.49
C VAL A 332 -15.43 -7.06 -9.33
N VAL A 333 -16.46 -7.46 -8.57
CA VAL A 333 -16.30 -8.35 -7.42
C VAL A 333 -15.67 -9.68 -7.82
N ASP A 334 -16.10 -10.27 -8.94
CA ASP A 334 -15.67 -11.60 -9.36
C ASP A 334 -14.28 -11.64 -10.01
N ASN A 335 -13.88 -10.55 -10.70
CA ASN A 335 -12.75 -10.59 -11.59
C ASN A 335 -11.53 -9.78 -11.12
N ILE A 336 -11.64 -8.99 -10.05
CA ILE A 336 -10.47 -8.29 -9.52
C ILE A 336 -9.49 -9.29 -8.92
N SER A 337 -8.23 -9.19 -9.31
CA SER A 337 -7.16 -10.05 -8.82
C SER A 337 -6.43 -9.44 -7.65
N TYR A 338 -5.97 -10.30 -6.74
CA TYR A 338 -5.18 -9.94 -5.58
C TYR A 338 -3.96 -10.84 -5.45
N SER A 339 -2.88 -10.28 -4.99
CA SER A 339 -1.69 -11.00 -4.56
C SER A 339 -1.63 -11.13 -3.04
N SER A 340 -0.88 -12.12 -2.59
CA SER A 340 -0.50 -12.29 -1.20
C SER A 340 1.01 -12.42 -1.13
N HIS A 341 1.67 -11.43 -0.52
CA HIS A 341 3.11 -11.38 -0.38
C HIS A 341 3.47 -11.38 1.11
N PRO A 342 4.06 -12.47 1.63
CA PRO A 342 4.51 -12.50 3.02
C PRO A 342 5.80 -11.69 3.18
N PHE A 343 5.94 -11.03 4.32
CA PHE A 343 7.24 -10.64 4.82
C PHE A 343 7.85 -11.76 5.64
N PHE A 344 9.14 -11.93 5.47
CA PHE A 344 9.97 -12.78 6.32
C PHE A 344 10.71 -11.88 7.31
N VAL A 345 10.64 -12.22 8.58
CA VAL A 345 11.18 -11.43 9.68
C VAL A 345 12.31 -12.21 10.32
N PHE A 346 13.48 -11.61 10.43
CA PHE A 346 14.63 -12.21 11.05
C PHE A 346 15.05 -11.37 12.26
N GLU A 347 15.28 -12.04 13.40
CA GLU A 347 15.90 -11.43 14.55
C GLU A 347 17.39 -11.74 14.54
N ALA A 348 18.22 -10.71 14.65
CA ALA A 348 19.66 -10.84 14.79
C ALA A 348 20.13 -10.31 16.15
N GLU A 349 21.17 -10.94 16.73
CA GLU A 349 21.75 -10.54 18.02
C GLU A 349 22.50 -9.22 17.96
N SER A 350 22.90 -8.80 16.75
CA SER A 350 23.64 -7.56 16.53
C SER A 350 23.49 -7.05 15.10
N LYS A 351 23.92 -5.81 14.88
CA LYS A 351 24.11 -5.22 13.55
C LYS A 351 25.39 -5.78 12.91
N PHE A 352 25.45 -7.09 12.66
CA PHE A 352 26.61 -7.84 12.19
C PHE A 352 27.27 -7.24 10.92
N TRP A 353 26.52 -6.57 10.07
CA TRP A 353 27.03 -5.94 8.86
C TRP A 353 28.00 -4.78 9.15
N LEU A 354 27.91 -4.14 10.34
CA LEU A 354 28.83 -3.05 10.73
C LEU A 354 30.25 -3.54 10.90
N ASP A 355 30.43 -4.74 11.44
CA ASP A 355 31.75 -5.37 11.63
C ASP A 355 32.43 -5.67 10.28
N GLU A 356 31.66 -5.71 9.21
CA GLU A 356 32.13 -5.98 7.85
C GLU A 356 32.25 -4.73 6.99
N GLY A 357 32.07 -3.53 7.60
CA GLY A 357 32.24 -2.23 6.95
C GLY A 357 31.01 -1.74 6.19
N PHE A 358 29.86 -2.40 6.31
CA PHE A 358 28.60 -1.87 5.79
C PHE A 358 27.95 -0.96 6.82
N THR A 359 27.50 0.21 6.42
CA THR A 359 26.83 1.15 7.32
C THR A 359 25.34 0.86 7.50
N ASN A 360 24.73 0.14 6.56
CA ASN A 360 23.36 -0.30 6.60
C ASN A 360 23.24 -1.66 5.88
N LEU A 361 22.20 -2.42 6.21
CA LEU A 361 21.83 -3.62 5.49
C LEU A 361 20.53 -3.35 4.71
N ALA A 362 20.68 -3.01 3.44
CA ALA A 362 19.59 -2.91 2.47
C ALA A 362 20.07 -3.53 1.16
N MET A 363 19.46 -4.63 0.74
CA MET A 363 19.90 -5.39 -0.44
C MET A 363 18.71 -5.80 -1.27
N SER A 364 18.88 -5.77 -2.60
CA SER A 364 17.95 -6.32 -3.59
C SER A 364 18.63 -7.44 -4.37
N PHE A 365 17.88 -8.48 -4.72
CA PHE A 365 18.42 -9.69 -5.33
C PHE A 365 17.62 -10.12 -6.57
N GLU A 366 18.30 -10.51 -7.62
CA GLU A 366 17.76 -11.37 -8.68
C GLU A 366 17.95 -12.83 -8.23
N HIS A 367 17.16 -13.26 -7.23
CA HIS A 367 17.24 -14.60 -6.66
C HIS A 367 15.82 -15.19 -6.51
N PRO A 368 15.60 -16.49 -6.82
CA PRO A 368 14.26 -17.07 -6.82
C PRO A 368 13.57 -17.09 -5.45
N ASP A 369 14.33 -17.15 -4.36
CA ASP A 369 13.79 -17.36 -3.01
C ASP A 369 13.84 -16.10 -2.12
N ILE A 370 14.56 -15.04 -2.54
CA ILE A 370 14.63 -13.76 -1.81
C ILE A 370 14.77 -12.61 -2.82
N GLN A 371 13.99 -11.57 -2.65
CA GLN A 371 14.01 -10.40 -3.54
C GLN A 371 14.68 -9.19 -2.89
N SER A 372 14.50 -9.00 -1.59
CA SER A 372 15.11 -7.90 -0.85
C SER A 372 15.21 -8.21 0.64
N ILE A 373 16.10 -7.48 1.33
CA ILE A 373 16.23 -7.47 2.79
C ILE A 373 16.60 -6.06 3.25
N TRP A 374 16.07 -5.64 4.40
CA TRP A 374 16.38 -4.35 5.02
C TRP A 374 16.22 -4.40 6.54
N VAL A 375 16.79 -3.39 7.20
CA VAL A 375 16.72 -3.22 8.66
C VAL A 375 15.44 -2.51 9.04
N VAL A 376 14.72 -2.99 10.05
CA VAL A 376 13.66 -2.23 10.72
C VAL A 376 14.33 -1.22 11.67
N PRO A 377 14.00 0.08 11.61
CA PRO A 377 14.77 1.13 12.31
C PRO A 377 14.71 1.05 13.83
N GLU A 378 13.61 0.59 14.40
CA GLU A 378 13.47 0.46 15.85
C GLU A 378 14.17 -0.80 16.34
N THR A 379 15.01 -0.62 17.36
CA THR A 379 15.71 -1.69 18.04
C THR A 379 15.28 -1.73 19.50
N ALA A 380 15.34 -2.91 20.11
CA ALA A 380 15.21 -3.02 21.56
C ALA A 380 16.30 -2.22 22.30
N ALA A 381 16.17 -2.12 23.60
CA ALA A 381 17.24 -1.61 24.47
C ALA A 381 18.53 -2.45 24.40
N SER A 382 18.46 -3.66 23.85
CA SER A 382 19.58 -4.54 23.54
C SER A 382 20.21 -4.22 22.17
N ASN A 383 21.32 -4.87 21.84
CA ASN A 383 21.94 -4.78 20.50
C ASN A 383 21.17 -5.55 19.42
N ARG A 384 20.08 -6.25 19.79
CA ARG A 384 19.26 -7.02 18.86
C ARG A 384 18.55 -6.14 17.87
N VAL A 385 18.36 -6.64 16.67
CA VAL A 385 17.71 -5.93 15.57
C VAL A 385 16.76 -6.85 14.83
N VAL A 386 15.75 -6.24 14.21
CA VAL A 386 14.85 -6.91 13.27
C VAL A 386 15.26 -6.57 11.85
N LEU A 387 15.34 -7.60 11.01
CA LEU A 387 15.46 -7.49 9.57
C LEU A 387 14.18 -7.97 8.94
N LYS A 388 13.75 -7.32 7.87
CA LYS A 388 12.65 -7.79 7.04
C LYS A 388 13.18 -8.19 5.68
N ALA A 389 12.63 -9.27 5.14
CA ALA A 389 12.92 -9.71 3.79
C ALA A 389 11.62 -9.92 3.02
N PHE A 390 11.69 -9.70 1.72
CA PHE A 390 10.62 -9.94 0.77
C PHE A 390 10.98 -11.13 -0.13
N GLY A 391 10.03 -12.02 -0.34
CA GLY A 391 10.23 -13.20 -1.17
C GLY A 391 8.91 -13.84 -1.58
N PRO A 392 8.94 -14.90 -2.40
CA PRO A 392 7.75 -15.59 -2.88
C PRO A 392 6.90 -16.18 -1.75
N SER A 393 5.59 -16.21 -1.97
CA SER A 393 4.64 -16.89 -1.08
C SER A 393 4.91 -18.40 -1.04
N GLY A 394 4.58 -19.02 0.11
CA GLY A 394 4.67 -20.46 0.29
C GLY A 394 6.06 -20.99 0.70
N LEU A 395 7.09 -20.12 0.78
CA LEU A 395 8.39 -20.49 1.30
C LEU A 395 8.39 -20.51 2.84
N SER A 396 9.21 -21.38 3.43
CA SER A 396 9.47 -21.31 4.86
C SER A 396 10.44 -20.18 5.18
N PRO A 397 10.36 -19.56 6.39
CA PRO A 397 11.33 -18.54 6.80
C PRO A 397 12.77 -19.02 6.76
N GLN A 398 13.01 -20.30 7.09
CA GLN A 398 14.33 -20.92 7.06
C GLN A 398 14.87 -21.04 5.63
N ARG A 399 14.00 -21.27 4.64
CA ARG A 399 14.41 -21.31 3.22
C ARG A 399 14.86 -19.94 2.73
N VAL A 400 14.13 -18.88 3.09
CA VAL A 400 14.49 -17.50 2.73
C VAL A 400 15.76 -17.06 3.45
N LEU A 401 15.93 -17.45 4.73
CA LEU A 401 17.17 -17.22 5.48
C LEU A 401 18.37 -17.94 4.84
N ALA A 402 18.18 -19.18 4.38
CA ALA A 402 19.23 -19.90 3.67
C ALA A 402 19.62 -19.18 2.37
N ALA A 403 18.62 -18.72 1.59
CA ALA A 403 18.87 -17.94 0.39
C ALA A 403 19.61 -16.62 0.70
N PHE A 404 19.24 -15.92 1.78
CA PHE A 404 20.00 -14.75 2.22
C PHE A 404 21.46 -15.09 2.50
N ARG A 405 21.72 -16.18 3.22
CA ARG A 405 23.10 -16.64 3.55
C ARG A 405 23.93 -17.04 2.34
N GLU A 406 23.29 -17.49 1.25
CA GLU A 406 23.98 -17.77 -0.02
C GLU A 406 24.47 -16.49 -0.71
N VAL A 407 23.71 -15.39 -0.59
CA VAL A 407 23.96 -14.16 -1.33
C VAL A 407 24.58 -13.04 -0.48
N TYR A 408 24.56 -13.17 0.84
CA TYR A 408 25.15 -12.19 1.74
C TYR A 408 26.67 -12.11 1.53
N PRO A 409 27.23 -10.92 1.21
CA PRO A 409 28.65 -10.78 0.89
C PRO A 409 29.58 -10.84 2.10
N GLY A 410 29.03 -10.76 3.30
CA GLY A 410 29.76 -10.83 4.55
C GLY A 410 30.13 -12.25 4.95
N LYS A 411 30.96 -12.40 5.98
CA LYS A 411 31.46 -13.70 6.43
C LYS A 411 30.52 -14.39 7.40
N ARG A 412 29.75 -13.63 8.17
CA ARG A 412 28.88 -14.15 9.22
C ARG A 412 27.67 -13.26 9.41
N ASP A 413 26.53 -13.88 9.70
CA ASP A 413 25.38 -13.22 10.29
C ASP A 413 25.21 -13.64 11.76
N THR A 414 24.42 -12.91 12.51
CA THR A 414 24.03 -13.24 13.88
C THR A 414 22.52 -13.48 13.99
N ILE A 415 21.89 -13.92 12.89
CA ILE A 415 20.45 -14.17 12.85
C ILE A 415 20.15 -15.47 13.62
N VAL A 416 19.32 -15.35 14.64
CA VAL A 416 18.94 -16.44 15.56
C VAL A 416 17.49 -16.88 15.39
N GLN A 417 16.63 -16.04 14.79
CA GLN A 417 15.22 -16.36 14.58
C GLN A 417 14.78 -15.98 13.18
N ALA A 418 13.89 -16.78 12.60
CA ALA A 418 13.28 -16.54 11.29
C ALA A 418 11.79 -16.87 11.35
N LEU A 419 10.96 -15.88 11.09
CA LEU A 419 9.50 -15.88 11.23
C LEU A 419 8.82 -15.41 9.96
N THR A 420 7.52 -15.71 9.81
CA THR A 420 6.64 -15.14 8.79
C THR A 420 5.19 -15.27 9.26
N TYR A 421 4.32 -14.41 8.72
CA TYR A 421 2.88 -14.58 8.80
C TYR A 421 2.36 -14.86 7.37
N ASP A 422 1.82 -16.04 7.17
CA ASP A 422 1.30 -16.47 5.86
C ASP A 422 -0.15 -16.00 5.69
N TRP A 423 -0.32 -14.82 5.12
CA TRP A 423 -1.64 -14.22 4.87
C TRP A 423 -2.55 -15.12 4.03
N SER A 424 -2.02 -15.96 3.15
CA SER A 424 -2.84 -16.85 2.32
C SER A 424 -3.66 -17.85 3.14
N LYS A 425 -3.28 -18.07 4.39
CA LYS A 425 -3.98 -18.93 5.36
C LYS A 425 -4.93 -18.17 6.27
N ASP A 426 -4.93 -16.84 6.24
CA ASP A 426 -5.88 -16.04 7.01
C ASP A 426 -7.25 -16.09 6.35
N SER A 427 -8.26 -16.53 7.10
CA SER A 427 -9.62 -16.71 6.56
C SER A 427 -10.33 -15.41 6.24
N PHE A 428 -9.93 -14.30 6.88
CA PHE A 428 -10.60 -13.01 6.81
C PHE A 428 -9.79 -11.91 6.11
N ALA A 429 -8.46 -12.08 6.01
CA ALA A 429 -7.57 -11.15 5.33
C ALA A 429 -6.54 -11.90 4.46
N PRO A 430 -6.95 -12.78 3.52
CA PRO A 430 -6.05 -13.70 2.81
C PRO A 430 -5.19 -13.01 1.74
N THR A 431 -5.34 -11.72 1.53
CA THR A 431 -4.74 -10.99 0.41
C THR A 431 -4.09 -9.69 0.87
N CYS A 432 -3.03 -9.30 0.19
CA CYS A 432 -2.29 -8.08 0.46
C CYS A 432 -2.81 -6.92 -0.39
N GLU A 433 -2.58 -6.95 -1.70
CA GLU A 433 -2.86 -5.85 -2.61
C GLU A 433 -3.61 -6.32 -3.85
N MET A 434 -4.35 -5.40 -4.45
CA MET A 434 -4.92 -5.57 -5.78
C MET A 434 -3.80 -5.63 -6.81
N GLU A 435 -3.86 -6.62 -7.69
CA GLU A 435 -2.96 -6.69 -8.84
C GLU A 435 -3.31 -5.65 -9.90
N ALA A 436 -2.33 -5.32 -10.74
CA ALA A 436 -2.57 -4.46 -11.88
C ALA A 436 -3.58 -5.09 -12.85
N PHE A 437 -4.36 -4.24 -13.52
CA PHE A 437 -5.30 -4.71 -14.54
C PHE A 437 -4.57 -5.32 -15.72
N ALA A 438 -5.14 -6.38 -16.28
CA ALA A 438 -4.66 -6.98 -17.51
C ALA A 438 -5.04 -6.10 -18.74
N PRO A 439 -4.31 -6.22 -19.87
CA PRO A 439 -4.68 -5.56 -21.12
C PRO A 439 -6.14 -5.81 -21.53
N GLY A 440 -6.85 -4.76 -21.95
CA GLY A 440 -8.25 -4.81 -22.38
C GLY A 440 -9.27 -4.97 -21.27
N THR A 441 -8.87 -4.76 -20.02
CA THR A 441 -9.80 -4.96 -18.89
C THR A 441 -10.09 -3.72 -18.06
N LEU A 442 -9.27 -2.66 -18.09
CA LEU A 442 -9.46 -1.48 -17.26
C LEU A 442 -10.85 -0.85 -17.49
N SER A 443 -11.31 -0.80 -18.75
CA SER A 443 -12.64 -0.29 -19.13
C SER A 443 -13.82 -1.09 -18.53
N LYS A 444 -13.59 -2.34 -18.11
CA LYS A 444 -14.60 -3.17 -17.45
C LYS A 444 -14.69 -2.94 -15.95
N PHE A 445 -13.63 -2.37 -15.37
CA PHE A 445 -13.56 -2.06 -13.94
C PHE A 445 -13.87 -0.59 -13.65
N TRP A 446 -13.36 0.33 -14.47
CA TRP A 446 -13.52 1.75 -14.24
C TRP A 446 -14.69 2.33 -15.05
N PRO A 447 -15.55 3.22 -14.45
CA PRO A 447 -15.50 3.71 -13.07
C PRO A 447 -16.27 2.84 -12.06
N GLU A 448 -16.75 1.67 -12.47
CA GLU A 448 -17.66 0.85 -11.66
C GLU A 448 -17.05 0.42 -10.32
N ILE A 449 -15.72 0.25 -10.29
CA ILE A 449 -14.98 -0.18 -9.10
C ILE A 449 -15.16 0.77 -7.89
N ILE A 450 -15.38 2.06 -8.13
CA ILE A 450 -15.55 3.07 -7.08
C ILE A 450 -17.01 3.42 -6.79
N LYS A 451 -17.96 3.03 -7.65
CA LYS A 451 -19.39 3.38 -7.48
C LYS A 451 -20.06 2.52 -6.41
N PRO A 452 -21.10 3.03 -5.74
CA PRO A 452 -21.99 2.20 -4.95
C PRO A 452 -22.87 1.30 -5.85
N ASP A 453 -23.47 0.26 -5.26
CA ASP A 453 -24.52 -0.53 -5.86
C ASP A 453 -25.76 -0.46 -4.95
N GLY A 454 -26.75 0.33 -5.35
CA GLY A 454 -27.89 0.66 -4.50
C GLY A 454 -27.45 1.30 -3.16
N ARG A 455 -27.74 0.62 -2.06
CA ARG A 455 -27.40 1.04 -0.70
C ARG A 455 -26.07 0.48 -0.20
N ILE A 456 -25.34 -0.26 -1.06
CA ILE A 456 -24.04 -0.86 -0.72
C ILE A 456 -22.91 -0.02 -1.32
N TYR A 457 -22.09 0.57 -0.48
CA TYR A 457 -20.89 1.31 -0.84
C TYR A 457 -19.66 0.43 -0.71
N PHE A 458 -18.59 0.77 -1.45
CA PHE A 458 -17.36 -0.01 -1.49
C PHE A 458 -16.16 0.87 -1.19
N ALA A 459 -15.35 0.46 -0.21
CA ALA A 459 -14.11 1.13 0.15
C ALA A 459 -12.99 0.11 0.39
N GLY A 460 -11.78 0.45 0.04
CA GLY A 460 -10.58 -0.40 0.14
C GLY A 460 -9.51 0.09 -0.81
N THR A 461 -8.36 -0.57 -0.83
CA THR A 461 -7.26 -0.24 -1.75
C THR A 461 -7.71 -0.23 -3.21
N TYR A 462 -8.59 -1.13 -3.59
CA TYR A 462 -9.13 -1.26 -4.95
C TYR A 462 -10.05 -0.10 -5.35
N ALA A 463 -10.66 0.58 -4.41
CA ALA A 463 -11.66 1.62 -4.63
C ALA A 463 -11.07 3.04 -4.58
N ASP A 464 -9.82 3.21 -4.99
CA ASP A 464 -9.15 4.51 -5.12
C ASP A 464 -8.30 4.58 -6.40
N ALA A 465 -8.26 5.75 -7.03
CA ALA A 465 -7.46 6.00 -8.23
C ALA A 465 -5.94 5.82 -8.00
N LEU A 466 -5.48 6.10 -6.78
CA LEU A 466 -4.06 5.99 -6.43
C LEU A 466 -3.58 4.53 -6.31
N SER A 467 -4.46 3.62 -5.89
CA SER A 467 -4.14 2.19 -5.70
C SER A 467 -2.82 1.97 -4.92
N ARG A 468 -2.67 2.66 -3.78
CA ARG A 468 -1.44 2.64 -3.00
C ARG A 468 -1.72 2.39 -1.52
N GLY A 469 -1.45 1.19 -1.05
CA GLY A 469 -1.40 0.76 0.33
C GLY A 469 -2.44 1.38 1.28
N MET A 470 -2.02 1.73 2.49
CA MET A 470 -2.91 2.31 3.51
C MET A 470 -3.46 3.69 3.15
N GLU A 471 -2.75 4.48 2.31
CA GLU A 471 -3.27 5.78 1.85
C GLU A 471 -4.54 5.60 1.02
N SER A 472 -4.57 4.64 0.09
CA SER A 472 -5.77 4.34 -0.70
C SER A 472 -6.93 3.88 0.17
N CYS A 473 -6.63 3.13 1.24
CA CYS A 473 -7.63 2.70 2.22
C CYS A 473 -8.31 3.90 2.88
N VAL A 474 -7.54 4.82 3.44
CA VAL A 474 -8.10 5.97 4.18
C VAL A 474 -8.75 6.99 3.23
N ARG A 475 -8.25 7.14 2.00
CA ARG A 475 -8.85 8.01 0.98
C ARG A 475 -10.19 7.50 0.51
N SER A 476 -10.29 6.22 0.15
CA SER A 476 -11.55 5.60 -0.26
C SER A 476 -12.58 5.61 0.87
N ALA A 477 -12.15 5.41 2.11
CA ALA A 477 -12.97 5.50 3.31
C ALA A 477 -13.56 6.91 3.50
N ALA A 478 -12.73 7.96 3.41
CA ALA A 478 -13.16 9.35 3.55
C ALA A 478 -14.12 9.77 2.41
N ARG A 479 -13.85 9.33 1.16
CA ARG A 479 -14.75 9.55 0.01
C ARG A 479 -16.12 8.95 0.26
N VAL A 480 -16.18 7.66 0.65
CA VAL A 480 -17.46 6.98 0.90
C VAL A 480 -18.23 7.61 2.06
N ALA A 481 -17.54 7.99 3.14
CA ALA A 481 -18.18 8.67 4.26
C ALA A 481 -18.78 10.02 3.83
N GLN A 482 -18.13 10.76 2.94
CA GLN A 482 -18.64 12.02 2.39
C GLN A 482 -19.84 11.77 1.44
N GLU A 483 -19.76 10.75 0.58
CA GLU A 483 -20.87 10.36 -0.31
C GLU A 483 -22.12 10.02 0.49
N ILE A 484 -22.00 9.20 1.52
CA ILE A 484 -23.12 8.83 2.41
C ILE A 484 -23.67 10.04 3.18
N ALA A 485 -22.79 10.94 3.62
CA ALA A 485 -23.27 12.16 4.29
C ALA A 485 -24.17 13.02 3.39
N ASN A 486 -23.87 13.03 2.08
CA ASN A 486 -24.60 13.81 1.07
C ASN A 486 -25.83 13.06 0.49
N ALA A 487 -25.91 11.73 0.61
CA ALA A 487 -27.03 10.91 0.13
C ALA A 487 -28.27 11.06 1.01
#